data_0ea4297942bc3c2945da7dd958d7e3bb
#
_entry.id   0ea4297942bc3c2945da7dd958d7e3bb
#
_cell.length_a   1.000
_cell.length_b   1.000
_cell.length_c   1.000
_cell.angle_alpha   90.00
_cell.angle_beta   90.00
_cell.angle_gamma   90.00
#
_symmetry.space_group_name_H-M   'P 1'
#
loop_
_entity.id
_entity.type
_entity.pdbx_description
1 polymer ?
#
loop_
_entity_poly.entity_id
_entity_poly.type
_entity_poly.pdbx_seq_one_letter_code
_entity_poly.pdbx_strand_id
1 'polypeptide(L)'
;MWNKILRRSLLIIPQLLAFSLLVFALAQWMPGDPLTGRIIQGMDQGSMTATLGNPWYVRYLQWIGNMLNGDFGLSYTYLMPVEVLIGARLSNTLFLATVSLLLSYLIAVPLGIYAGRFNDSMGDKVIRLLNSISFALPIFIIALVLVWLFGFKLELFPTRGMPLLPESQSAIVSIWN
;
A
#
# COMPACT_ATOMS: atom_id res chain seq x y z
N MET A 1 14.11 17.96 -25.67
CA MET A 1 13.77 17.22 -24.42
C MET A 1 12.26 17.11 -24.23
N TRP A 2 11.48 18.16 -24.49
CA TRP A 2 10.02 18.21 -24.32
C TRP A 2 9.27 17.13 -25.09
N ASN A 3 9.60 16.88 -26.37
CA ASN A 3 8.97 15.84 -27.19
C ASN A 3 9.17 14.41 -26.66
N LYS A 4 10.29 14.14 -25.98
CA LYS A 4 10.52 12.83 -25.34
C LYS A 4 9.64 12.65 -24.11
N ILE A 5 9.42 13.72 -23.34
CA ILE A 5 8.54 13.70 -22.15
C ILE A 5 7.09 13.51 -22.60
N LEU A 6 6.63 14.31 -23.57
CA LEU A 6 5.28 14.18 -24.14
C LEU A 6 5.01 12.78 -24.70
N ARG A 7 5.94 12.22 -25.46
CA ARG A 7 5.79 10.87 -26.02
C ARG A 7 5.72 9.81 -24.91
N ARG A 8 6.50 9.95 -23.84
CA ARG A 8 6.45 9.02 -22.69
C ARG A 8 5.14 9.17 -21.92
N SER A 9 4.68 10.40 -21.68
CA SER A 9 3.41 10.65 -21.01
C SER A 9 2.22 10.11 -21.81
N LEU A 10 2.23 10.25 -23.13
CA LEU A 10 1.20 9.68 -24.00
C LEU A 10 1.18 8.14 -23.99
N LEU A 11 2.32 7.48 -23.78
CA LEU A 11 2.39 6.01 -23.67
C LEU A 11 1.88 5.51 -22.28
N ILE A 12 1.90 6.33 -21.26
CA ILE A 12 1.40 5.96 -19.93
C ILE A 12 -0.11 5.73 -19.97
N ILE A 13 -0.86 6.54 -20.69
CA ILE A 13 -2.33 6.43 -20.78
C ILE A 13 -2.78 5.05 -21.27
N PRO A 14 -2.34 4.56 -22.46
CA PRO A 14 -2.74 3.23 -22.92
C PRO A 14 -2.22 2.10 -22.02
N GLN A 15 -1.07 2.27 -21.35
CA GLN A 15 -0.60 1.30 -20.38
C GLN A 15 -1.51 1.23 -19.16
N LEU A 16 -1.91 2.38 -18.59
CA LEU A 16 -2.84 2.42 -17.48
C LEU A 16 -4.20 1.81 -17.85
N LEU A 17 -4.72 2.09 -19.06
CA LEU A 17 -5.95 1.48 -19.55
C LEU A 17 -5.81 -0.04 -19.72
N ALA A 18 -4.69 -0.53 -20.25
CA ALA A 18 -4.44 -1.95 -20.38
C ALA A 18 -4.36 -2.64 -19.01
N PHE A 19 -3.66 -2.05 -18.03
CA PHE A 19 -3.59 -2.57 -16.67
C PHE A 19 -4.95 -2.54 -15.97
N SER A 20 -5.72 -1.46 -16.11
CA SER A 20 -7.04 -1.36 -15.49
C SER A 20 -8.00 -2.40 -16.07
N LEU A 21 -7.95 -2.64 -17.40
CA LEU A 21 -8.74 -3.68 -18.05
C LEU A 21 -8.35 -5.08 -17.56
N LEU A 22 -7.04 -5.33 -17.42
CA LEU A 22 -6.54 -6.61 -16.90
C LEU A 22 -7.00 -6.85 -15.46
N VAL A 23 -6.86 -5.84 -14.58
CA VAL A 23 -7.33 -5.93 -13.19
C VAL A 23 -8.84 -6.16 -13.12
N PHE A 24 -9.60 -5.43 -13.94
CA PHE A 24 -11.04 -5.61 -14.03
C PHE A 24 -11.41 -7.03 -14.48
N ALA A 25 -10.75 -7.55 -15.54
CA ALA A 25 -10.99 -8.91 -16.03
C ALA A 25 -10.66 -9.97 -14.97
N LEU A 26 -9.53 -9.83 -14.27
CA LEU A 26 -9.16 -10.72 -13.17
C LEU A 26 -10.19 -10.68 -12.03
N ALA A 27 -10.69 -9.50 -11.68
CA ALA A 27 -11.73 -9.35 -10.66
C ALA A 27 -13.06 -10.03 -11.07
N GLN A 28 -13.38 -10.05 -12.38
CA GLN A 28 -14.56 -10.75 -12.90
C GLN A 28 -14.44 -12.29 -12.86
N TRP A 29 -13.21 -12.81 -12.96
CA TRP A 29 -12.94 -14.26 -12.91
C TRP A 29 -12.74 -14.76 -11.48
N MET A 30 -12.64 -13.87 -10.52
CA MET A 30 -12.45 -14.27 -9.13
C MET A 30 -13.71 -15.00 -8.63
N PRO A 31 -13.59 -16.25 -8.13
CA PRO A 31 -14.72 -16.96 -7.56
C PRO A 31 -15.17 -16.23 -6.28
N GLY A 32 -16.39 -15.77 -6.28
CA GLY A 32 -17.03 -15.07 -5.17
C GLY A 32 -18.34 -14.47 -5.64
N ASP A 33 -19.37 -14.58 -4.82
CA ASP A 33 -20.65 -13.92 -5.10
C ASP A 33 -20.59 -12.48 -4.60
N PRO A 34 -20.47 -11.49 -5.51
CA PRO A 34 -20.43 -10.09 -5.12
C PRO A 34 -21.76 -9.62 -4.48
N LEU A 35 -22.80 -10.42 -4.60
CA LEU A 35 -24.12 -10.12 -4.04
C LEU A 35 -24.15 -10.33 -2.53
N THR A 36 -23.47 -11.37 -2.03
CA THR A 36 -23.50 -11.73 -0.60
C THR A 36 -23.01 -10.59 0.30
N GLY A 37 -21.91 -9.92 -0.07
CA GLY A 37 -21.37 -8.81 0.71
C GLY A 37 -22.25 -7.55 0.73
N ARG A 38 -23.07 -7.35 -0.29
CA ARG A 38 -23.95 -6.18 -0.42
C ARG A 38 -25.35 -6.41 0.16
N ILE A 39 -25.86 -7.64 0.14
CA ILE A 39 -27.11 -8.03 0.80
C ILE A 39 -27.01 -7.77 2.30
N ILE A 40 -25.85 -8.02 2.91
CA ILE A 40 -25.60 -7.75 4.33
C ILE A 40 -25.71 -6.25 4.66
N GLN A 41 -25.47 -5.36 3.70
CA GLN A 41 -25.52 -3.91 3.90
C GLN A 41 -26.86 -3.25 3.56
N GLY A 42 -27.89 -4.02 3.23
CA GLY A 42 -29.24 -3.48 2.93
C GLY A 42 -29.33 -2.70 1.61
N MET A 43 -28.38 -2.90 0.68
CA MET A 43 -28.47 -2.32 -0.66
C MET A 43 -29.54 -3.04 -1.49
N ASP A 44 -30.32 -2.25 -2.23
CA ASP A 44 -31.43 -2.72 -3.05
C ASP A 44 -30.95 -3.76 -4.10
N GLN A 45 -31.50 -4.97 -4.01
CA GLN A 45 -31.22 -6.07 -4.94
C GLN A 45 -31.50 -5.71 -6.39
N GLY A 46 -32.46 -4.81 -6.63
CA GLY A 46 -32.86 -4.39 -7.97
C GLY A 46 -31.79 -3.64 -8.74
N SER A 47 -31.04 -2.77 -8.08
CA SER A 47 -29.95 -2.00 -8.70
C SER A 47 -28.74 -2.87 -9.06
N MET A 48 -28.54 -3.96 -8.34
CA MET A 48 -27.46 -4.91 -8.55
C MET A 48 -27.69 -5.85 -9.70
N THR A 49 -28.89 -6.45 -9.75
CA THR A 49 -29.26 -7.34 -10.86
C THR A 49 -29.24 -6.60 -12.19
N ALA A 50 -29.63 -5.31 -12.20
CA ALA A 50 -29.50 -4.44 -13.36
C ALA A 50 -28.04 -4.22 -13.78
N THR A 51 -27.14 -4.01 -12.82
CA THR A 51 -25.70 -3.79 -13.12
C THR A 51 -25.01 -5.07 -13.59
N LEU A 52 -25.32 -6.22 -12.99
CA LEU A 52 -24.74 -7.52 -13.36
C LEU A 52 -25.29 -8.06 -14.69
N GLY A 53 -26.49 -7.66 -15.08
CA GLY A 53 -27.07 -7.97 -16.38
C GLY A 53 -26.44 -7.25 -17.56
N ASN A 54 -25.66 -6.18 -17.30
CA ASN A 54 -24.99 -5.43 -18.35
C ASN A 54 -23.79 -6.19 -18.93
N PRO A 55 -23.49 -6.03 -20.23
CA PRO A 55 -22.28 -6.57 -20.84
C PRO A 55 -21.03 -6.08 -20.09
N TRP A 56 -19.97 -6.90 -20.09
CA TRP A 56 -18.71 -6.62 -19.35
C TRP A 56 -18.08 -5.27 -19.71
N TYR A 57 -18.18 -4.81 -20.94
CA TYR A 57 -17.63 -3.52 -21.39
C TYR A 57 -18.41 -2.33 -20.80
N VAL A 58 -19.73 -2.46 -20.63
CA VAL A 58 -20.54 -1.42 -19.97
C VAL A 58 -20.16 -1.32 -18.49
N ARG A 59 -20.00 -2.47 -17.82
CA ARG A 59 -19.57 -2.52 -16.42
C ARG A 59 -18.17 -1.93 -16.24
N TYR A 60 -17.27 -2.18 -17.18
CA TYR A 60 -15.93 -1.60 -17.17
C TYR A 60 -15.96 -0.07 -17.31
N LEU A 61 -16.73 0.46 -18.24
CA LEU A 61 -16.89 1.91 -18.43
C LEU A 61 -17.53 2.58 -17.20
N GLN A 62 -18.54 1.96 -16.60
CA GLN A 62 -19.15 2.42 -15.36
C GLN A 62 -18.14 2.43 -14.21
N TRP A 63 -17.35 1.38 -14.07
CA TRP A 63 -16.31 1.28 -13.04
C TRP A 63 -15.25 2.38 -13.20
N ILE A 64 -14.77 2.62 -14.42
CA ILE A 64 -13.82 3.73 -14.68
C ILE A 64 -14.50 5.08 -14.37
N GLY A 65 -15.74 5.28 -14.79
CA GLY A 65 -16.47 6.51 -14.53
C GLY A 65 -16.61 6.79 -13.02
N ASN A 66 -16.97 5.77 -12.25
CA ASN A 66 -17.05 5.87 -10.79
C ASN A 66 -15.67 6.19 -10.16
N MET A 67 -14.63 5.49 -10.59
CA MET A 67 -13.27 5.71 -10.12
C MET A 67 -12.77 7.14 -10.39
N LEU A 68 -13.09 7.71 -11.55
CA LEU A 68 -12.76 9.10 -11.90
C LEU A 68 -13.50 10.12 -11.03
N ASN A 69 -14.67 9.76 -10.50
CA ASN A 69 -15.45 10.56 -9.54
C ASN A 69 -15.05 10.31 -8.08
N GLY A 70 -14.03 9.48 -7.84
CA GLY A 70 -13.54 9.15 -6.49
C GLY A 70 -14.31 8.02 -5.80
N ASP A 71 -15.26 7.38 -6.47
CA ASP A 71 -15.98 6.21 -5.98
C ASP A 71 -15.24 4.94 -6.43
N PHE A 72 -14.49 4.36 -5.49
CA PHE A 72 -13.75 3.10 -5.69
C PHE A 72 -14.58 1.86 -5.30
N GLY A 73 -15.82 2.05 -4.91
CA GLY A 73 -16.73 0.99 -4.48
C GLY A 73 -16.50 0.55 -3.03
N LEU A 74 -17.09 -0.58 -2.68
CA LEU A 74 -17.05 -1.14 -1.33
C LEU A 74 -16.07 -2.32 -1.26
N SER A 75 -15.27 -2.35 -0.20
CA SER A 75 -14.44 -3.51 0.14
C SER A 75 -15.31 -4.63 0.72
N TYR A 76 -15.27 -5.82 0.10
CA TYR A 76 -16.00 -6.98 0.62
C TYR A 76 -15.43 -7.51 1.93
N THR A 77 -14.14 -7.36 2.15
CA THR A 77 -13.46 -7.83 3.37
C THR A 77 -13.71 -6.94 4.57
N TYR A 78 -13.70 -5.61 4.34
CA TYR A 78 -13.83 -4.64 5.44
C TYR A 78 -15.22 -4.01 5.54
N LEU A 79 -16.11 -4.30 4.59
CA LEU A 79 -17.48 -3.79 4.51
C LEU A 79 -17.58 -2.26 4.62
N MET A 80 -16.61 -1.56 4.03
CA MET A 80 -16.53 -0.10 4.03
C MET A 80 -16.03 0.43 2.69
N PRO A 81 -16.27 1.73 2.38
CA PRO A 81 -15.79 2.35 1.16
C PRO A 81 -14.27 2.22 0.98
N VAL A 82 -13.84 1.85 -0.23
CA VAL A 82 -12.42 1.61 -0.53
C VAL A 82 -11.59 2.90 -0.39
N GLU A 83 -12.15 4.07 -0.70
CA GLU A 83 -11.49 5.36 -0.54
C GLU A 83 -11.13 5.66 0.92
N VAL A 84 -11.96 5.25 1.87
CA VAL A 84 -11.69 5.38 3.32
C VAL A 84 -10.51 4.49 3.72
N LEU A 85 -10.51 3.24 3.23
CA LEU A 85 -9.41 2.30 3.47
C LEU A 85 -8.09 2.80 2.88
N ILE A 86 -8.13 3.28 1.64
CA ILE A 86 -6.96 3.85 0.97
C ILE A 86 -6.45 5.05 1.75
N GLY A 87 -7.34 5.98 2.13
CA GLY A 87 -6.97 7.18 2.88
C GLY A 87 -6.27 6.86 4.20
N ALA A 88 -6.84 5.94 4.98
CA ALA A 88 -6.27 5.51 6.24
C ALA A 88 -4.90 4.83 6.06
N ARG A 89 -4.77 3.93 5.08
CA ARG A 89 -3.50 3.24 4.81
C ARG A 89 -2.46 4.17 4.22
N LEU A 90 -2.85 5.05 3.31
CA LEU A 90 -1.95 5.99 2.65
C LEU A 90 -1.33 6.96 3.66
N SER A 91 -2.12 7.51 4.58
CA SER A 91 -1.63 8.41 5.63
C SER A 91 -0.56 7.73 6.49
N ASN A 92 -0.82 6.50 6.96
CA ASN A 92 0.14 5.74 7.75
C ASN A 92 1.40 5.40 6.96
N THR A 93 1.25 5.01 5.70
CA THR A 93 2.39 4.68 4.82
C THR A 93 3.24 5.91 4.52
N LEU A 94 2.62 7.06 4.22
CA LEU A 94 3.34 8.31 3.98
C LEU A 94 4.08 8.79 5.23
N PHE A 95 3.46 8.69 6.40
CA PHE A 95 4.11 9.02 7.67
C PHE A 95 5.36 8.16 7.90
N LEU A 96 5.21 6.82 7.82
CA LEU A 96 6.33 5.89 7.98
C LEU A 96 7.42 6.10 6.94
N ALA A 97 7.04 6.28 5.66
CA ALA A 97 8.00 6.53 4.58
C ALA A 97 8.78 7.83 4.82
N THR A 98 8.09 8.90 5.23
CA THR A 98 8.74 10.19 5.51
C THR A 98 9.71 10.08 6.68
N VAL A 99 9.29 9.49 7.81
CA VAL A 99 10.14 9.30 8.98
C VAL A 99 11.35 8.42 8.62
N SER A 100 11.13 7.31 7.93
CA SER A 100 12.21 6.40 7.50
C SER A 100 13.20 7.09 6.58
N LEU A 101 12.71 7.89 5.63
CA LEU A 101 13.55 8.65 4.70
C LEU A 101 14.40 9.68 5.44
N LEU A 102 13.78 10.46 6.32
CA LEU A 102 14.49 11.47 7.12
C LEU A 102 15.57 10.84 8.01
N LEU A 103 15.26 9.76 8.71
CA LEU A 103 16.21 9.03 9.53
C LEU A 103 17.35 8.46 8.69
N SER A 104 17.06 7.89 7.53
CA SER A 104 18.06 7.37 6.61
C SER A 104 19.03 8.46 6.17
N TYR A 105 18.54 9.63 5.76
CA TYR A 105 19.40 10.75 5.38
C TYR A 105 20.19 11.31 6.55
N LEU A 106 19.57 11.43 7.72
CA LEU A 106 20.20 11.95 8.93
C LEU A 106 21.40 11.08 9.36
N ILE A 107 21.34 9.78 9.11
CA ILE A 107 22.41 8.84 9.44
C ILE A 107 23.40 8.69 8.27
N ALA A 108 22.90 8.46 7.05
CA ALA A 108 23.75 8.12 5.91
C ALA A 108 24.64 9.29 5.46
N VAL A 109 24.10 10.53 5.47
CA VAL A 109 24.87 11.70 5.00
C VAL A 109 26.07 11.99 5.90
N PRO A 110 25.94 12.09 7.25
CA PRO A 110 27.11 12.29 8.10
C PRO A 110 28.12 11.15 8.03
N LEU A 111 27.64 9.89 8.00
CA LEU A 111 28.53 8.74 7.87
C LEU A 111 29.27 8.73 6.54
N GLY A 112 28.59 9.08 5.44
CA GLY A 112 29.22 9.20 4.12
C GLY A 112 30.26 10.30 4.05
N ILE A 113 29.98 11.48 4.63
CA ILE A 113 30.93 12.59 4.71
C ILE A 113 32.15 12.20 5.56
N TYR A 114 31.91 11.54 6.70
CA TYR A 114 32.99 11.07 7.57
C TYR A 114 33.89 10.06 6.85
N ALA A 115 33.29 9.03 6.22
CA ALA A 115 34.04 8.01 5.48
C ALA A 115 34.83 8.61 4.30
N GLY A 116 34.24 9.56 3.57
CA GLY A 116 34.93 10.25 2.47
C GLY A 116 36.06 11.15 2.92
N ARG A 117 35.91 11.82 4.09
CA ARG A 117 36.95 12.71 4.63
C ARG A 117 38.10 11.94 5.27
N PHE A 118 37.82 10.86 5.96
CA PHE A 118 38.81 10.05 6.70
C PHE A 118 38.99 8.68 6.07
N ASN A 119 39.25 8.68 4.76
CA ASN A 119 39.44 7.45 4.00
C ASN A 119 40.55 6.56 4.64
N ASP A 120 40.31 5.25 4.63
CA ASP A 120 41.18 4.21 5.23
C ASP A 120 41.36 4.28 6.76
N SER A 121 40.67 5.19 7.44
CA SER A 121 40.61 5.22 8.91
C SER A 121 39.88 3.99 9.44
N MET A 122 40.06 3.71 10.76
CA MET A 122 39.27 2.64 11.41
C MET A 122 37.75 2.88 11.32
N GLY A 123 37.30 4.14 11.42
CA GLY A 123 35.91 4.49 11.28
C GLY A 123 35.36 4.19 9.87
N ASP A 124 36.10 4.54 8.84
CA ASP A 124 35.75 4.22 7.46
C ASP A 124 35.69 2.70 7.22
N LYS A 125 36.66 1.94 7.77
CA LYS A 125 36.64 0.46 7.68
C LYS A 125 35.39 -0.13 8.35
N VAL A 126 35.00 0.40 9.51
CA VAL A 126 33.75 -0.04 10.20
C VAL A 126 32.51 0.29 9.38
N ILE A 127 32.41 1.51 8.83
CA ILE A 127 31.28 1.90 7.97
C ILE A 127 31.19 1.00 6.75
N ARG A 128 32.31 0.73 6.08
CA ARG A 128 32.37 -0.19 4.92
C ARG A 128 31.95 -1.61 5.30
N LEU A 129 32.42 -2.11 6.46
CA LEU A 129 32.03 -3.42 6.96
C LEU A 129 30.52 -3.51 7.23
N LEU A 130 29.94 -2.51 7.92
CA LEU A 130 28.50 -2.46 8.19
C LEU A 130 27.68 -2.42 6.89
N ASN A 131 28.11 -1.62 5.92
CA ASN A 131 27.47 -1.59 4.59
C ASN A 131 27.55 -2.96 3.90
N SER A 132 28.72 -3.61 3.92
CA SER A 132 28.89 -4.93 3.30
C SER A 132 27.97 -5.97 3.95
N ILE A 133 27.86 -5.97 5.28
CA ILE A 133 26.94 -6.86 6.01
C ILE A 133 25.48 -6.56 5.63
N SER A 134 25.11 -5.28 5.56
CA SER A 134 23.74 -4.87 5.20
C SER A 134 23.36 -5.28 3.79
N PHE A 135 24.29 -5.29 2.84
CA PHE A 135 24.05 -5.79 1.49
C PHE A 135 24.04 -7.32 1.39
N ALA A 136 24.80 -8.00 2.25
CA ALA A 136 24.86 -9.45 2.27
C ALA A 136 23.61 -10.10 2.89
N LEU A 137 22.94 -9.40 3.81
CA LEU A 137 21.76 -9.91 4.49
C LEU A 137 20.47 -9.48 3.75
N PRO A 138 19.54 -10.41 3.49
CA PRO A 138 18.21 -10.05 3.00
C PRO A 138 17.50 -9.12 3.99
N ILE A 139 16.91 -8.04 3.48
CA ILE A 139 16.28 -6.98 4.30
C ILE A 139 15.20 -7.51 5.26
N PHE A 140 14.48 -8.57 4.86
CA PHE A 140 13.46 -9.18 5.72
C PHE A 140 14.04 -9.83 6.97
N ILE A 141 15.26 -10.40 6.90
CA ILE A 141 15.95 -10.99 8.06
C ILE A 141 16.28 -9.88 9.06
N ILE A 142 16.82 -8.76 8.57
CA ILE A 142 17.11 -7.59 9.42
C ILE A 142 15.82 -7.09 10.08
N ALA A 143 14.73 -6.98 9.30
CA ALA A 143 13.45 -6.56 9.81
C ALA A 143 12.90 -7.50 10.89
N LEU A 144 12.98 -8.82 10.70
CA LEU A 144 12.55 -9.82 11.69
C LEU A 144 13.37 -9.73 12.99
N VAL A 145 14.69 -9.56 12.89
CA VAL A 145 15.57 -9.40 14.06
C VAL A 145 15.21 -8.12 14.82
N LEU A 146 14.95 -7.01 14.11
CA LEU A 146 14.54 -5.76 14.74
C LEU A 146 13.17 -5.87 15.43
N VAL A 147 12.19 -6.50 14.78
CA VAL A 147 10.87 -6.76 15.39
C VAL A 147 11.01 -7.66 16.61
N TRP A 148 11.82 -8.72 16.53
CA TRP A 148 12.06 -9.58 17.67
C TRP A 148 12.72 -8.83 18.83
N LEU A 149 13.77 -8.05 18.54
CA LEU A 149 14.50 -7.32 19.56
C LEU A 149 13.66 -6.20 20.20
N PHE A 150 13.08 -5.32 19.38
CA PHE A 150 12.40 -4.11 19.85
C PHE A 150 10.91 -4.37 20.19
N GLY A 151 10.28 -5.32 19.51
CA GLY A 151 8.87 -5.63 19.75
C GLY A 151 8.66 -6.67 20.84
N PHE A 152 9.43 -7.79 20.80
CA PHE A 152 9.20 -8.90 21.74
C PHE A 152 10.12 -8.89 22.95
N LYS A 153 11.43 -8.57 22.77
CA LYS A 153 12.39 -8.63 23.87
C LYS A 153 12.44 -7.36 24.71
N LEU A 154 12.37 -6.20 24.08
CA LEU A 154 12.43 -4.89 24.74
C LEU A 154 11.05 -4.26 24.93
N GLU A 155 10.01 -4.80 24.28
CA GLU A 155 8.61 -4.33 24.36
C GLU A 155 8.45 -2.82 24.10
N LEU A 156 9.36 -2.22 23.31
CA LEU A 156 9.36 -0.78 23.02
C LEU A 156 8.34 -0.40 21.93
N PHE A 157 7.99 -1.34 21.05
CA PHE A 157 7.07 -1.10 19.94
C PHE A 157 6.00 -2.18 19.88
N PRO A 158 4.76 -1.81 19.50
CA PRO A 158 3.69 -2.79 19.32
C PRO A 158 4.04 -3.74 18.17
N THR A 159 3.84 -5.03 18.38
CA THR A 159 4.07 -6.08 17.37
C THR A 159 2.91 -6.22 16.39
N ARG A 160 1.77 -5.62 16.70
CA ARG A 160 0.59 -5.57 15.82
C ARG A 160 0.60 -4.28 15.02
N GLY A 161 0.10 -4.37 13.77
CA GLY A 161 0.02 -3.22 12.89
C GLY A 161 -0.91 -2.12 13.42
N MET A 162 -0.78 -0.90 12.89
CA MET A 162 -1.67 0.21 13.22
C MET A 162 -3.12 -0.14 12.93
N PRO A 163 -4.07 0.13 13.85
CA PRO A 163 -5.49 -0.05 13.61
C PRO A 163 -5.92 0.80 12.41
N LEU A 164 -6.81 0.25 11.58
CA LEU A 164 -7.32 0.94 10.40
C LEU A 164 -8.27 2.08 10.73
N LEU A 165 -8.87 2.01 11.91
CA LEU A 165 -9.94 2.91 12.35
C LEU A 165 -9.65 3.41 13.76
N PRO A 166 -10.10 4.63 14.11
CA PRO A 166 -10.11 5.08 15.51
C PRO A 166 -10.90 4.11 16.39
N GLU A 167 -10.48 3.95 17.63
CA GLU A 167 -11.02 2.96 18.59
C GLU A 167 -12.55 2.95 18.71
N SER A 168 -13.21 4.07 18.46
CA SER A 168 -14.69 4.17 18.48
C SER A 168 -15.37 3.33 17.37
N GLN A 169 -14.68 3.03 16.28
CA GLN A 169 -15.21 2.20 15.20
C GLN A 169 -14.69 0.76 15.23
N SER A 170 -13.58 0.50 15.91
CA SER A 170 -13.05 -0.86 16.10
C SER A 170 -13.92 -1.72 17.01
N ALA A 171 -14.70 -1.11 17.91
CA ALA A 171 -15.65 -1.80 18.78
C ALA A 171 -16.76 -2.53 18.01
N ILE A 172 -17.13 -2.04 16.83
CA ILE A 172 -18.16 -2.67 15.99
C ILE A 172 -17.59 -3.92 15.29
N VAL A 173 -16.33 -3.92 14.93
CA VAL A 173 -15.66 -5.05 14.25
C VAL A 173 -15.30 -6.16 15.24
N SER A 174 -15.08 -5.85 16.53
CA SER A 174 -14.75 -6.84 17.56
C SER A 174 -15.95 -7.69 18.02
N ILE A 175 -17.18 -7.35 17.63
CA ILE A 175 -18.39 -8.12 17.95
C ILE A 175 -18.56 -9.32 16.99
N TRP A 176 -17.79 -9.37 15.89
CA TRP A 176 -17.89 -10.38 14.83
C TRP A 176 -16.68 -11.33 14.74
N ASN A 177 -15.78 -11.31 15.69
CA ASN A 177 -14.70 -12.28 15.91
C ASN A 177 -14.88 -12.94 17.27
#